data_3fab7112889d6dbe3d3c5a2bd9f3dca1
#
_entry.id   3fab7112889d6dbe3d3c5a2bd9f3dca1
#
_cell.length_a   1.000
_cell.length_b   1.000
_cell.length_c   1.000
_cell.angle_alpha   90.00
_cell.angle_beta   90.00
_cell.angle_gamma   90.00
#
_symmetry.space_group_name_H-M   'P 1'
#
loop_
_entity.id
_entity.type
_entity.pdbx_description
1 polymer ?
#
loop_
_entity_poly.entity_id
_entity_poly.type
_entity_poly.pdbx_seq_one_letter_code
_entity_poly.pdbx_strand_id
1 'polypeptide(L)'
;LATPSSEIKNIMEPIEISVEPDIDREDVSKIFSDYDLVSLPVIDKNQRLIGRITSDDILDVVNEEEEEDLFALAGINEYNHPIYSGIISKTKSRLPWLIVTLIGELIIAYIIAMYFQPTLEKFILLAAFMPAVMATGGSVGIQTSAIVIRALGTGTINVAQTLKVILSELKLSSILGVICGLVAGLTGYFLTCLLY
;
A
#
# COMPACT_ATOMS: atom_id res chain seq x y z
N LEU A 1 25.67 24.65 -30.90
CA LEU A 1 24.47 25.21 -31.54
C LEU A 1 24.59 25.01 -33.05
N ALA A 2 23.60 24.33 -33.65
CA ALA A 2 23.55 24.09 -35.09
C ALA A 2 23.32 25.42 -35.86
N THR A 3 23.82 25.51 -37.06
CA THR A 3 23.54 26.67 -37.92
C THR A 3 22.14 26.60 -38.50
N PRO A 4 21.45 27.75 -38.79
CA PRO A 4 20.08 27.73 -39.32
C PRO A 4 19.89 26.93 -40.62
N SER A 5 20.96 26.67 -41.35
CA SER A 5 21.02 25.93 -42.62
C SER A 5 21.38 24.44 -42.44
N SER A 6 21.56 23.96 -41.20
CA SER A 6 21.87 22.56 -40.94
C SER A 6 20.66 21.68 -41.25
N GLU A 7 20.86 20.57 -41.94
CA GLU A 7 19.81 19.56 -42.14
C GLU A 7 19.48 18.90 -40.80
N ILE A 8 18.18 18.64 -40.53
CA ILE A 8 17.71 18.01 -39.32
C ILE A 8 18.42 16.66 -39.07
N LYS A 9 18.66 15.90 -40.12
CA LYS A 9 19.36 14.62 -40.05
C LYS A 9 20.75 14.70 -39.41
N ASN A 10 21.43 15.84 -39.49
CA ASN A 10 22.78 16.04 -38.96
C ASN A 10 22.77 16.49 -37.50
N ILE A 11 21.61 16.84 -36.94
CA ILE A 11 21.44 17.36 -35.59
C ILE A 11 20.49 16.50 -34.73
N MET A 12 19.82 15.55 -35.35
CA MET A 12 18.95 14.63 -34.63
C MET A 12 19.78 13.62 -33.84
N GLU A 13 19.36 13.32 -32.64
CA GLU A 13 19.85 12.22 -31.84
C GLU A 13 19.01 10.96 -32.10
N PRO A 14 19.61 9.76 -32.11
CA PRO A 14 18.87 8.52 -32.24
C PRO A 14 17.94 8.34 -31.03
N ILE A 15 16.76 7.75 -31.26
CA ILE A 15 15.87 7.36 -30.18
C ILE A 15 16.48 6.16 -29.46
N GLU A 16 16.95 6.36 -28.25
CA GLU A 16 17.56 5.30 -27.43
C GLU A 16 16.49 4.53 -26.65
N ILE A 17 15.43 5.19 -26.22
CA ILE A 17 14.34 4.63 -25.42
C ILE A 17 13.01 4.97 -26.08
N SER A 18 12.19 3.95 -26.27
CA SER A 18 10.83 4.06 -26.79
C SER A 18 9.95 2.98 -26.20
N VAL A 19 8.64 3.19 -26.19
CA VAL A 19 7.66 2.24 -25.66
C VAL A 19 6.59 1.90 -26.69
N GLU A 20 5.95 0.73 -26.51
CA GLU A 20 4.78 0.33 -27.27
C GLU A 20 3.49 0.86 -26.62
N PRO A 21 2.36 0.99 -27.37
CA PRO A 21 1.11 1.56 -26.84
C PRO A 21 0.47 0.74 -25.71
N ASP A 22 0.77 -0.55 -25.64
CA ASP A 22 0.16 -1.50 -24.70
C ASP A 22 0.92 -1.61 -23.36
N ILE A 23 1.97 -0.80 -23.16
CA ILE A 23 2.74 -0.80 -21.90
C ILE A 23 1.90 -0.23 -20.76
N ASP A 24 2.09 -0.75 -19.56
CA ASP A 24 1.45 -0.26 -18.35
C ASP A 24 1.90 1.18 -18.01
N ARG A 25 0.96 2.01 -17.58
CA ARG A 25 1.22 3.42 -17.24
C ARG A 25 2.21 3.56 -16.08
N GLU A 26 2.13 2.67 -15.10
CA GLU A 26 3.06 2.64 -13.97
C GLU A 26 4.50 2.35 -14.43
N ASP A 27 4.67 1.41 -15.37
CA ASP A 27 5.99 1.11 -15.94
C ASP A 27 6.53 2.27 -16.77
N VAL A 28 5.66 3.00 -17.48
CA VAL A 28 6.05 4.23 -18.18
C VAL A 28 6.55 5.28 -17.21
N SER A 29 5.88 5.48 -16.07
CA SER A 29 6.28 6.44 -15.05
C SER A 29 7.66 6.11 -14.45
N LYS A 30 7.97 4.82 -14.26
CA LYS A 30 9.29 4.36 -13.82
C LYS A 30 10.38 4.67 -14.85
N ILE A 31 10.11 4.44 -16.14
CA ILE A 31 11.05 4.79 -17.23
C ILE A 31 11.37 6.30 -17.22
N PHE A 32 10.34 7.16 -17.04
CA PHE A 32 10.58 8.60 -16.94
C PHE A 32 11.48 8.97 -15.77
N SER A 33 11.28 8.34 -14.61
CA SER A 33 12.07 8.55 -13.40
C SER A 33 13.48 8.01 -13.51
N ASP A 34 13.67 6.82 -14.11
CA ASP A 34 14.97 6.15 -14.19
C ASP A 34 15.92 6.83 -15.18
N TYR A 35 15.36 7.47 -16.21
CA TYR A 35 16.13 8.10 -17.29
C TYR A 35 16.00 9.63 -17.35
N ASP A 36 15.36 10.26 -16.34
CA ASP A 36 15.16 11.71 -16.27
C ASP A 36 14.55 12.30 -17.57
N LEU A 37 13.53 11.61 -18.14
CA LEU A 37 12.99 11.96 -19.44
C LEU A 37 12.04 13.17 -19.36
N VAL A 38 12.07 14.02 -20.37
CA VAL A 38 11.08 15.08 -20.60
C VAL A 38 9.99 14.63 -21.55
N SER A 39 10.32 13.70 -22.45
CA SER A 39 9.39 13.14 -23.44
C SER A 39 9.83 11.74 -23.84
N LEU A 40 8.90 10.82 -23.99
CA LEU A 40 9.12 9.43 -24.36
C LEU A 40 8.35 9.12 -25.66
N PRO A 41 9.03 8.73 -26.75
CA PRO A 41 8.37 8.36 -27.99
C PRO A 41 7.64 7.02 -27.87
N VAL A 42 6.45 6.95 -28.46
CA VAL A 42 5.64 5.75 -28.59
C VAL A 42 5.73 5.24 -30.01
N ILE A 43 6.11 3.97 -30.19
CA ILE A 43 6.31 3.34 -31.49
C ILE A 43 5.35 2.17 -31.68
N ASP A 44 4.99 1.90 -32.92
CA ASP A 44 4.20 0.71 -33.28
C ASP A 44 5.12 -0.53 -33.44
N LYS A 45 4.51 -1.70 -33.68
CA LYS A 45 5.25 -2.95 -33.95
C LYS A 45 6.14 -2.89 -35.19
N ASN A 46 5.95 -1.91 -36.08
CA ASN A 46 6.75 -1.67 -37.26
C ASN A 46 7.85 -0.60 -37.05
N GLN A 47 8.13 -0.26 -35.76
CA GLN A 47 9.10 0.78 -35.39
C GLN A 47 8.76 2.16 -35.94
N ARG A 48 7.48 2.49 -36.14
CA ARG A 48 7.03 3.82 -36.58
C ARG A 48 6.56 4.62 -35.39
N LEU A 49 6.99 5.86 -35.33
CA LEU A 49 6.54 6.80 -34.31
C LEU A 49 5.04 7.08 -34.49
N ILE A 50 4.23 6.77 -33.46
CA ILE A 50 2.79 6.99 -33.46
C ILE A 50 2.36 8.06 -32.46
N GLY A 51 3.22 8.40 -31.51
CA GLY A 51 2.95 9.44 -30.50
C GLY A 51 4.12 9.72 -29.61
N ARG A 52 3.89 10.55 -28.62
CA ARG A 52 4.83 10.81 -27.53
C ARG A 52 4.06 10.98 -26.23
N ILE A 53 4.68 10.62 -25.13
CA ILE A 53 4.24 10.90 -23.76
C ILE A 53 5.14 11.99 -23.23
N THR A 54 4.61 12.95 -22.50
CA THR A 54 5.37 14.06 -21.93
C THR A 54 5.37 13.98 -20.40
N SER A 55 6.28 14.66 -19.75
CA SER A 55 6.44 14.60 -18.29
C SER A 55 5.24 15.13 -17.52
N ASP A 56 4.43 16.02 -18.11
CA ASP A 56 3.17 16.50 -17.55
C ASP A 56 2.10 15.40 -17.54
N ASP A 57 1.98 14.59 -18.61
CA ASP A 57 1.10 13.42 -18.65
C ASP A 57 1.46 12.40 -17.55
N ILE A 58 2.77 12.24 -17.28
CA ILE A 58 3.25 11.31 -16.26
C ILE A 58 2.96 11.78 -14.83
N LEU A 59 2.99 13.09 -14.58
CA LEU A 59 2.62 13.63 -13.26
C LEU A 59 1.18 13.28 -12.89
N ASP A 60 0.26 13.32 -13.85
CA ASP A 60 -1.13 12.92 -13.63
C ASP A 60 -1.24 11.43 -13.32
N VAL A 61 -0.51 10.58 -14.06
CA VAL A 61 -0.45 9.13 -13.81
C VAL A 61 0.08 8.82 -12.41
N VAL A 62 1.19 9.47 -12.00
CA VAL A 62 1.77 9.26 -10.66
C VAL A 62 0.77 9.63 -9.56
N ASN A 63 0.05 10.74 -9.71
CA ASN A 63 -0.96 11.14 -8.74
C ASN A 63 -2.13 10.13 -8.68
N GLU A 64 -2.60 9.64 -9.84
CA GLU A 64 -3.67 8.63 -9.91
C GLU A 64 -3.24 7.32 -9.21
N GLU A 65 -2.02 6.83 -9.44
CA GLU A 65 -1.49 5.62 -8.82
C GLU A 65 -1.31 5.80 -7.30
N GLU A 66 -0.80 6.97 -6.85
CA GLU A 66 -0.69 7.26 -5.40
C GLU A 66 -2.08 7.28 -4.71
N GLU A 67 -3.11 7.83 -5.37
CA GLU A 67 -4.48 7.78 -4.86
C GLU A 67 -5.03 6.34 -4.81
N GLU A 68 -4.79 5.53 -5.84
CA GLU A 68 -5.20 4.12 -5.89
C GLU A 68 -4.56 3.32 -4.76
N ASP A 69 -3.27 3.50 -4.52
CA ASP A 69 -2.53 2.88 -3.42
C ASP A 69 -3.11 3.24 -2.05
N LEU A 70 -3.48 4.51 -1.83
CA LEU A 70 -4.13 4.97 -0.60
C LEU A 70 -5.51 4.33 -0.40
N PHE A 71 -6.31 4.21 -1.45
CA PHE A 71 -7.61 3.56 -1.37
C PHE A 71 -7.49 2.05 -1.15
N ALA A 72 -6.52 1.40 -1.77
CA ALA A 72 -6.22 0.00 -1.54
C ALA A 72 -5.83 -0.28 -0.08
N LEU A 73 -5.00 0.58 0.52
CA LEU A 73 -4.67 0.53 1.96
C LEU A 73 -5.89 0.61 2.87
N ALA A 74 -6.86 1.44 2.48
CA ALA A 74 -8.11 1.62 3.23
C ALA A 74 -9.15 0.51 2.95
N GLY A 75 -8.86 -0.42 2.04
CA GLY A 75 -9.81 -1.44 1.58
C GLY A 75 -11.00 -0.85 0.81
N ILE A 76 -10.78 0.28 0.14
CA ILE A 76 -11.80 0.98 -0.66
C ILE A 76 -11.54 0.68 -2.13
N ASN A 77 -12.53 0.13 -2.79
CA ASN A 77 -12.45 -0.23 -4.20
C ASN A 77 -13.25 0.80 -5.04
N GLU A 78 -12.73 2.02 -5.16
CA GLU A 78 -13.42 3.11 -5.85
C GLU A 78 -12.45 3.92 -6.72
N TYR A 79 -12.63 3.79 -8.05
CA TYR A 79 -11.82 4.47 -9.08
C TYR A 79 -12.30 5.89 -9.42
N ASN A 80 -13.46 6.34 -8.88
CA ASN A 80 -14.05 7.64 -9.22
C ASN A 80 -14.29 8.46 -7.94
N HIS A 81 -13.50 9.49 -7.73
CA HIS A 81 -13.66 10.56 -6.72
C HIS A 81 -14.63 10.25 -5.57
N PRO A 82 -14.19 9.49 -4.55
CA PRO A 82 -15.10 8.94 -3.52
C PRO A 82 -15.83 10.01 -2.71
N ILE A 83 -15.37 11.27 -2.76
CA ILE A 83 -15.98 12.39 -2.05
C ILE A 83 -17.32 12.79 -2.66
N TYR A 84 -17.43 12.77 -3.99
CA TYR A 84 -18.61 13.24 -4.72
C TYR A 84 -19.61 12.14 -5.09
N SER A 85 -19.28 10.88 -4.87
CA SER A 85 -20.17 9.77 -5.15
C SER A 85 -21.33 9.68 -4.16
N GLY A 86 -22.47 9.13 -4.61
CA GLY A 86 -23.66 8.95 -3.77
C GLY A 86 -23.45 7.94 -2.63
N ILE A 87 -24.24 8.04 -1.57
CA ILE A 87 -24.15 7.17 -0.36
C ILE A 87 -24.16 5.69 -0.72
N ILE A 88 -25.01 5.27 -1.68
CA ILE A 88 -25.12 3.86 -2.09
C ILE A 88 -23.83 3.37 -2.75
N SER A 89 -23.18 4.19 -3.59
CA SER A 89 -21.89 3.87 -4.21
C SER A 89 -20.82 3.71 -3.13
N LYS A 90 -20.72 4.69 -2.22
CA LYS A 90 -19.79 4.65 -1.08
C LYS A 90 -19.97 3.41 -0.21
N THR A 91 -21.21 2.98 0.01
CA THR A 91 -21.48 1.77 0.78
C THR A 91 -21.04 0.52 0.03
N LYS A 92 -21.31 0.43 -1.26
CA LYS A 92 -20.93 -0.73 -2.08
C LYS A 92 -19.41 -0.91 -2.19
N SER A 93 -18.65 0.16 -2.25
CA SER A 93 -17.19 0.10 -2.36
C SER A 93 -16.50 -0.33 -1.06
N ARG A 94 -17.10 -0.04 0.11
CA ARG A 94 -16.51 -0.32 1.44
C ARG A 94 -17.04 -1.60 2.09
N LEU A 95 -18.32 -1.92 1.84
CA LEU A 95 -19.00 -3.01 2.52
C LEU A 95 -18.33 -4.39 2.34
N PRO A 96 -17.82 -4.78 1.16
CA PRO A 96 -17.20 -6.09 0.99
C PRO A 96 -16.01 -6.31 1.93
N TRP A 97 -15.14 -5.31 2.07
CA TRP A 97 -14.00 -5.37 2.96
C TRP A 97 -14.40 -5.42 4.44
N LEU A 98 -15.41 -4.63 4.83
CA LEU A 98 -15.94 -4.63 6.18
C LEU A 98 -16.59 -5.98 6.54
N ILE A 99 -17.24 -6.66 5.59
CA ILE A 99 -17.79 -8.00 5.82
C ILE A 99 -16.67 -9.03 6.04
N VAL A 100 -15.59 -8.96 5.25
CA VAL A 100 -14.44 -9.87 5.41
C VAL A 100 -13.80 -9.70 6.79
N THR A 101 -13.55 -8.46 7.21
CA THR A 101 -12.99 -8.17 8.54
C THR A 101 -13.95 -8.60 9.65
N LEU A 102 -15.25 -8.32 9.54
CA LEU A 102 -16.25 -8.73 10.51
C LEU A 102 -16.32 -10.26 10.68
N ILE A 103 -16.26 -11.01 9.59
CA ILE A 103 -16.23 -12.48 9.65
C ILE A 103 -14.98 -12.95 10.39
N GLY A 104 -13.81 -12.36 10.10
CA GLY A 104 -12.57 -12.67 10.82
C GLY A 104 -12.69 -12.41 12.33
N GLU A 105 -13.24 -11.25 12.70
CA GLU A 105 -13.47 -10.89 14.12
C GLU A 105 -14.46 -11.82 14.82
N LEU A 106 -15.53 -12.24 14.14
CA LEU A 106 -16.50 -13.20 14.69
C LEU A 106 -15.88 -14.58 14.93
N ILE A 107 -14.98 -15.03 14.04
CA ILE A 107 -14.22 -16.28 14.24
C ILE A 107 -13.34 -16.17 15.49
N ILE A 108 -12.63 -15.04 15.64
CA ILE A 108 -11.79 -14.79 16.82
C ILE A 108 -12.66 -14.74 18.08
N ALA A 109 -13.79 -14.04 18.05
CA ALA A 109 -14.72 -13.97 19.18
C ALA A 109 -15.24 -15.37 19.60
N TYR A 110 -15.55 -16.22 18.61
CA TYR A 110 -15.95 -17.61 18.87
C TYR A 110 -14.83 -18.42 19.54
N ILE A 111 -13.60 -18.30 19.05
CA ILE A 111 -12.42 -18.97 19.65
C ILE A 111 -12.21 -18.50 21.10
N ILE A 112 -12.30 -17.21 21.36
CA ILE A 112 -12.17 -16.64 22.71
C ILE A 112 -13.27 -17.20 23.62
N ALA A 113 -14.52 -17.20 23.17
CA ALA A 113 -15.64 -17.71 23.97
C ALA A 113 -15.51 -19.22 24.29
N MET A 114 -15.05 -20.02 23.33
CA MET A 114 -14.95 -21.47 23.53
C MET A 114 -13.76 -21.89 24.40
N TYR A 115 -12.62 -21.24 24.26
CA TYR A 115 -11.36 -21.71 24.86
C TYR A 115 -10.88 -20.85 26.04
N PHE A 116 -11.23 -19.56 26.08
CA PHE A 116 -10.69 -18.62 27.07
C PHE A 116 -11.71 -18.09 28.07
N GLN A 117 -13.00 -18.45 27.94
CA GLN A 117 -14.04 -18.02 28.88
C GLN A 117 -13.67 -18.28 30.35
N PRO A 118 -13.23 -19.47 30.78
CA PRO A 118 -12.91 -19.72 32.19
C PRO A 118 -11.76 -18.89 32.72
N THR A 119 -10.82 -18.49 31.84
CA THR A 119 -9.70 -17.64 32.19
C THR A 119 -10.14 -16.19 32.33
N LEU A 120 -10.99 -15.69 31.43
CA LEU A 120 -11.53 -14.33 31.47
C LEU A 120 -12.46 -14.10 32.66
N GLU A 121 -13.24 -15.11 33.06
CA GLU A 121 -14.08 -15.05 34.26
C GLU A 121 -13.26 -14.91 35.55
N LYS A 122 -12.09 -15.57 35.61
CA LYS A 122 -11.19 -15.46 36.77
C LYS A 122 -10.39 -14.16 36.78
N PHE A 123 -10.04 -13.65 35.61
CA PHE A 123 -9.16 -12.49 35.45
C PHE A 123 -9.81 -11.45 34.56
N ILE A 124 -10.88 -10.84 35.05
CA ILE A 124 -11.66 -9.83 34.29
C ILE A 124 -10.80 -8.67 33.78
N LEU A 125 -9.69 -8.38 34.49
CA LEU A 125 -8.73 -7.36 34.09
C LEU A 125 -8.09 -7.67 32.73
N LEU A 126 -7.90 -8.93 32.36
CA LEU A 126 -7.37 -9.33 31.05
C LEU A 126 -8.30 -8.85 29.91
N ALA A 127 -9.61 -8.90 30.12
CA ALA A 127 -10.57 -8.40 29.14
C ALA A 127 -10.44 -6.89 28.89
N ALA A 128 -10.05 -6.11 29.91
CA ALA A 128 -9.83 -4.69 29.79
C ALA A 128 -8.61 -4.31 28.89
N PHE A 129 -7.64 -5.23 28.75
CA PHE A 129 -6.49 -5.01 27.86
C PHE A 129 -6.71 -5.44 26.41
N MET A 130 -7.77 -6.21 26.12
CA MET A 130 -8.05 -6.68 24.75
C MET A 130 -8.11 -5.55 23.71
N PRO A 131 -8.81 -4.42 23.96
CA PRO A 131 -8.84 -3.30 23.00
C PRO A 131 -7.45 -2.72 22.72
N ALA A 132 -6.60 -2.63 23.75
CA ALA A 132 -5.24 -2.09 23.58
C ALA A 132 -4.36 -3.03 22.73
N VAL A 133 -4.44 -4.34 22.95
CA VAL A 133 -3.70 -5.35 22.17
C VAL A 133 -4.18 -5.35 20.71
N MET A 134 -5.51 -5.31 20.49
CA MET A 134 -6.08 -5.26 19.14
C MET A 134 -5.67 -3.98 18.40
N ALA A 135 -5.76 -2.82 19.05
CA ALA A 135 -5.35 -1.55 18.46
C ALA A 135 -3.86 -1.52 18.09
N THR A 136 -3.00 -2.09 18.96
CA THR A 136 -1.56 -2.19 18.68
C THR A 136 -1.28 -3.10 17.48
N GLY A 137 -1.93 -4.25 17.40
CA GLY A 137 -1.82 -5.17 16.27
C GLY A 137 -2.29 -4.52 14.94
N GLY A 138 -3.42 -3.82 14.97
CA GLY A 138 -3.93 -3.07 13.82
C GLY A 138 -2.97 -1.97 13.38
N SER A 139 -2.39 -1.22 14.32
CA SER A 139 -1.41 -0.17 14.02
C SER A 139 -0.15 -0.72 13.34
N VAL A 140 0.40 -1.84 13.84
CA VAL A 140 1.56 -2.49 13.21
C VAL A 140 1.21 -2.98 11.80
N GLY A 141 0.02 -3.56 11.61
CA GLY A 141 -0.46 -3.98 10.29
C GLY A 141 -0.53 -2.83 9.29
N ILE A 142 -1.11 -1.69 9.68
CA ILE A 142 -1.19 -0.49 8.83
C ILE A 142 0.20 0.05 8.50
N GLN A 143 1.11 0.12 9.49
CA GLN A 143 2.48 0.59 9.28
C GLN A 143 3.24 -0.29 8.28
N THR A 144 3.17 -1.60 8.43
CA THR A 144 3.79 -2.56 7.51
C THR A 144 3.20 -2.45 6.11
N SER A 145 1.87 -2.38 5.99
CA SER A 145 1.20 -2.24 4.69
C SER A 145 1.62 -0.96 3.98
N ALA A 146 1.66 0.17 4.68
CA ALA A 146 2.08 1.45 4.11
C ALA A 146 3.52 1.41 3.57
N ILE A 147 4.45 0.79 4.32
CA ILE A 147 5.85 0.64 3.90
C ILE A 147 5.96 -0.25 2.66
N VAL A 148 5.26 -1.39 2.65
CA VAL A 148 5.34 -2.38 1.55
C VAL A 148 4.72 -1.81 0.27
N ILE A 149 3.54 -1.18 0.36
CA ILE A 149 2.87 -0.56 -0.79
C ILE A 149 3.75 0.54 -1.37
N ARG A 150 4.26 1.43 -0.52
CA ARG A 150 5.18 2.50 -1.00
C ARG A 150 6.42 1.94 -1.66
N ALA A 151 7.01 0.87 -1.11
CA ALA A 151 8.20 0.25 -1.67
C ALA A 151 7.93 -0.46 -3.02
N LEU A 152 6.73 -1.02 -3.22
CA LEU A 152 6.28 -1.57 -4.49
C LEU A 152 6.01 -0.46 -5.51
N GLY A 153 5.23 0.56 -5.16
CA GLY A 153 4.91 1.68 -6.04
C GLY A 153 6.13 2.48 -6.50
N THR A 154 7.15 2.65 -5.63
CA THR A 154 8.42 3.28 -6.03
C THR A 154 9.41 2.33 -6.73
N GLY A 155 9.05 1.07 -6.98
CA GLY A 155 9.94 0.09 -7.59
C GLY A 155 11.16 -0.30 -6.73
N THR A 156 11.23 0.15 -5.46
CA THR A 156 12.34 -0.19 -4.54
C THR A 156 12.40 -1.68 -4.27
N ILE A 157 11.26 -2.36 -4.28
CA ILE A 157 11.13 -3.82 -4.25
C ILE A 157 10.27 -4.28 -5.43
N ASN A 158 10.52 -5.50 -5.91
CA ASN A 158 9.68 -6.14 -6.90
C ASN A 158 8.84 -7.27 -6.27
N VAL A 159 7.82 -7.74 -6.99
CA VAL A 159 6.90 -8.79 -6.52
C VAL A 159 7.65 -10.05 -6.06
N ALA A 160 8.77 -10.41 -6.72
CA ALA A 160 9.58 -11.56 -6.33
C ALA A 160 10.28 -11.41 -4.96
N GLN A 161 10.50 -10.18 -4.52
CA GLN A 161 11.13 -9.87 -3.23
C GLN A 161 10.13 -9.71 -2.08
N THR A 162 8.84 -9.62 -2.38
CA THR A 162 7.76 -9.37 -1.41
C THR A 162 7.77 -10.39 -0.27
N LEU A 163 7.97 -11.67 -0.56
CA LEU A 163 8.03 -12.71 0.49
C LEU A 163 9.17 -12.46 1.48
N LYS A 164 10.34 -12.03 1.01
CA LYS A 164 11.49 -11.72 1.87
C LYS A 164 11.21 -10.53 2.77
N VAL A 165 10.52 -9.52 2.24
CA VAL A 165 10.09 -8.33 3.00
C VAL A 165 9.07 -8.73 4.06
N ILE A 166 8.03 -9.51 3.71
CA ILE A 166 7.03 -10.01 4.66
C ILE A 166 7.70 -10.77 5.82
N LEU A 167 8.66 -11.65 5.53
CA LEU A 167 9.38 -12.38 6.58
C LEU A 167 10.22 -11.45 7.48
N SER A 168 10.78 -10.39 6.93
CA SER A 168 11.48 -9.35 7.70
C SER A 168 10.53 -8.58 8.62
N GLU A 169 9.40 -8.16 8.08
CA GLU A 169 8.34 -7.45 8.82
C GLU A 169 7.73 -8.34 9.92
N LEU A 170 7.57 -9.63 9.66
CA LEU A 170 7.10 -10.58 10.67
C LEU A 170 8.07 -10.69 11.87
N LYS A 171 9.39 -10.68 11.63
CA LYS A 171 10.40 -10.65 12.70
C LYS A 171 10.34 -9.35 13.49
N LEU A 172 10.25 -8.21 12.79
CA LEU A 172 10.11 -6.91 13.42
C LEU A 172 8.84 -6.83 14.28
N SER A 173 7.71 -7.23 13.73
CA SER A 173 6.41 -7.26 14.42
C SER A 173 6.44 -8.16 15.65
N SER A 174 7.17 -9.28 15.60
CA SER A 174 7.35 -10.17 16.76
C SER A 174 8.12 -9.47 17.90
N ILE A 175 9.17 -8.72 17.57
CA ILE A 175 9.93 -7.94 18.56
C ILE A 175 9.04 -6.84 19.17
N LEU A 176 8.32 -6.10 18.32
CA LEU A 176 7.39 -5.07 18.79
C LEU A 176 6.28 -5.65 19.67
N GLY A 177 5.75 -6.82 19.29
CA GLY A 177 4.74 -7.54 20.08
C GLY A 177 5.25 -7.93 21.47
N VAL A 178 6.50 -8.40 21.59
CA VAL A 178 7.11 -8.71 22.89
C VAL A 178 7.28 -7.44 23.73
N ILE A 179 7.78 -6.34 23.15
CA ILE A 179 7.95 -5.07 23.87
C ILE A 179 6.61 -4.54 24.37
N CYS A 180 5.61 -4.45 23.49
CA CYS A 180 4.27 -3.98 23.85
C CYS A 180 3.60 -4.91 24.88
N GLY A 181 3.77 -6.22 24.73
CA GLY A 181 3.27 -7.21 25.68
C GLY A 181 3.90 -7.07 27.08
N LEU A 182 5.20 -6.81 27.16
CA LEU A 182 5.88 -6.53 28.43
C LEU A 182 5.36 -5.24 29.08
N VAL A 183 5.19 -4.17 28.31
CA VAL A 183 4.63 -2.91 28.82
C VAL A 183 3.20 -3.11 29.33
N ALA A 184 2.35 -3.77 28.56
CA ALA A 184 0.98 -4.07 28.96
C ALA A 184 0.92 -4.97 30.20
N GLY A 185 1.78 -6.00 30.26
CA GLY A 185 1.87 -6.90 31.42
C GLY A 185 2.32 -6.21 32.69
N LEU A 186 3.36 -5.35 32.62
CA LEU A 186 3.80 -4.53 33.75
C LEU A 186 2.71 -3.57 34.22
N THR A 187 2.04 -2.90 33.28
CA THR A 187 0.93 -1.99 33.60
C THR A 187 -0.22 -2.74 34.28
N GLY A 188 -0.57 -3.93 33.79
CA GLY A 188 -1.57 -4.80 34.40
C GLY A 188 -1.19 -5.23 35.82
N TYR A 189 0.08 -5.58 36.03
CA TYR A 189 0.59 -5.95 37.36
C TYR A 189 0.48 -4.78 38.35
N PHE A 190 0.92 -3.58 37.97
CA PHE A 190 0.81 -2.38 38.81
C PHE A 190 -0.67 -2.01 39.10
N LEU A 191 -1.54 -2.10 38.11
CA LEU A 191 -2.98 -1.87 38.31
C LEU A 191 -3.59 -2.86 39.29
N THR A 192 -3.23 -4.13 39.20
CA THR A 192 -3.68 -5.15 40.16
C THR A 192 -3.21 -4.85 41.56
N CYS A 193 -1.91 -4.49 41.76
CA CYS A 193 -1.38 -4.10 43.05
C CYS A 193 -2.01 -2.82 43.64
N LEU A 194 -2.55 -1.93 42.81
CA LEU A 194 -3.18 -0.68 43.24
C LEU A 194 -4.66 -0.88 43.61
N LEU A 195 -5.34 -1.84 43.00
CA LEU A 195 -6.77 -2.07 43.17
C LEU A 195 -7.11 -3.14 44.21
N TYR A 196 -6.15 -3.95 44.58
CA TYR A 196 -6.26 -5.01 45.59
C TYR A 196 -5.19 -4.87 46.68
#